data_e4ed5bbb99738f733eb6b72ca2408e5d
#
_entry.id   e4ed5bbb99738f733eb6b72ca2408e5d
#
_cell.length_a   1.000
_cell.length_b   1.000
_cell.length_c   1.000
_cell.angle_alpha   90.00
_cell.angle_beta   90.00
_cell.angle_gamma   90.00
#
_symmetry.space_group_name_H-M   'P 1'
#
loop_
_entity.id
_entity.type
_entity.pdbx_description
1 polymer ?
#
loop_
_entity_poly.entity_id
_entity_poly.type
_entity_poly.pdbx_seq_one_letter_code
_entity_poly.pdbx_strand_id
1 'polypeptide(L)'
;MDKVATVIRLLILVLCVLLFLAGALWNLCVQPETAETSGDMNRQEDYAKVALISTQENEMEYEETAIRQSIMENRIAELRMERDNAWQQLYHTVAQLEFAEKQQTLQQYAELQYCEQKLELLLSAKGIVPALAILGQEQANLIVPADILQQEYEKLYDLVLRNTEYDETQIILVPLK
;
A
#
# COMPACT_ATOMS: atom_id res chain seq x y z
N MET A 1 -26.83 39.53 6.92
CA MET A 1 -25.77 38.48 7.08
C MET A 1 -25.05 38.15 5.76
N ASP A 2 -25.58 38.52 4.60
CA ASP A 2 -25.02 38.14 3.31
C ASP A 2 -23.74 38.87 2.87
N LYS A 3 -23.54 40.11 3.32
CA LYS A 3 -22.37 40.91 2.97
C LYS A 3 -21.06 40.36 3.55
N VAL A 4 -21.09 39.76 4.74
CA VAL A 4 -19.90 39.17 5.40
C VAL A 4 -19.51 37.87 4.67
N ALA A 5 -20.48 37.04 4.29
CA ALA A 5 -20.23 35.82 3.53
C ALA A 5 -19.64 36.09 2.15
N THR A 6 -20.09 37.17 1.49
CA THR A 6 -19.56 37.59 0.18
C THR A 6 -18.12 38.09 0.28
N VAL A 7 -17.79 38.85 1.33
CA VAL A 7 -16.42 39.35 1.59
C VAL A 7 -15.48 38.18 1.87
N ILE A 8 -15.89 37.19 2.67
CA ILE A 8 -15.09 36.00 2.99
C ILE A 8 -14.82 35.18 1.71
N ARG A 9 -15.82 34.99 0.85
CA ARG A 9 -15.63 34.26 -0.43
C ARG A 9 -14.67 34.98 -1.36
N LEU A 10 -14.76 36.30 -1.41
CA LEU A 10 -13.86 37.12 -2.24
C LEU A 10 -12.43 37.07 -1.71
N LEU A 11 -12.24 37.05 -0.39
CA LEU A 11 -10.94 36.96 0.25
C LEU A 11 -10.27 35.60 0.01
N ILE A 12 -11.03 34.49 0.06
CA ILE A 12 -10.55 33.15 -0.27
C ILE A 12 -10.13 33.07 -1.74
N LEU A 13 -10.92 33.65 -2.67
CA LEU A 13 -10.61 33.68 -4.08
C LEU A 13 -9.29 34.44 -4.36
N VAL A 14 -9.09 35.59 -3.75
CA VAL A 14 -7.86 36.37 -3.86
C VAL A 14 -6.65 35.58 -3.31
N LEU A 15 -6.82 34.89 -2.17
CA LEU A 15 -5.77 34.06 -1.57
C LEU A 15 -5.37 32.90 -2.49
N CYS A 16 -6.33 32.22 -3.12
CA CYS A 16 -6.05 31.16 -4.09
C CYS A 16 -5.28 31.66 -5.30
N VAL A 17 -5.63 32.82 -5.83
CA VAL A 17 -4.93 33.44 -6.98
C VAL A 17 -3.49 33.80 -6.59
N LEU A 18 -3.26 34.35 -5.40
CA LEU A 18 -1.92 34.67 -4.91
C LEU A 18 -1.04 33.43 -4.75
N LEU A 19 -1.58 32.33 -4.23
CA LEU A 19 -0.87 31.05 -4.11
C LEU A 19 -0.50 30.47 -5.49
N PHE A 20 -1.39 30.61 -6.46
CA PHE A 20 -1.13 30.15 -7.83
C PHE A 20 -0.03 30.95 -8.50
N LEU A 21 -0.03 32.28 -8.32
CA LEU A 21 1.01 33.17 -8.83
C LEU A 21 2.37 32.92 -8.16
N ALA A 22 2.39 32.66 -6.85
CA ALA A 22 3.61 32.32 -6.12
C ALA A 22 4.22 31.00 -6.62
N GLY A 23 3.38 29.97 -6.89
CA GLY A 23 3.83 28.70 -7.47
C GLY A 23 4.39 28.85 -8.89
N ALA A 24 3.75 29.69 -9.72
CA ALA A 24 4.24 29.98 -11.07
C ALA A 24 5.57 30.73 -11.07
N LEU A 25 5.75 31.71 -10.18
CA LEU A 25 7.00 32.43 -10.01
C LEU A 25 8.13 31.53 -9.48
N TRP A 26 7.82 30.60 -8.57
CA TRP A 26 8.82 29.63 -8.09
C TRP A 26 9.33 28.74 -9.23
N ASN A 27 8.44 28.30 -10.10
CA ASN A 27 8.81 27.45 -11.25
C ASN A 27 9.65 28.22 -12.32
N LEU A 28 9.50 29.52 -12.40
CA LEU A 28 10.31 30.39 -13.30
C LEU A 28 11.68 30.74 -12.70
N CYS A 29 11.80 30.80 -11.36
CA CYS A 29 13.08 31.11 -10.68
C CYS A 29 14.00 29.91 -10.50
N VAL A 30 13.48 28.65 -10.61
CA VAL A 30 14.26 27.41 -10.50
C VAL A 30 14.63 26.87 -11.90
N GLN A 31 15.04 27.75 -12.83
CA GLN A 31 15.77 27.26 -14.00
C GLN A 31 17.25 27.13 -13.62
N PRO A 32 17.85 25.93 -13.78
CA PRO A 32 19.28 25.77 -13.55
C PRO A 32 20.05 26.63 -14.59
N GLU A 33 20.89 27.49 -14.10
CA GLU A 33 21.87 28.22 -14.93
C GLU A 33 22.70 27.23 -15.73
N THR A 34 22.55 27.21 -17.03
CA THR A 34 23.49 26.56 -17.94
C THR A 34 24.78 27.37 -17.95
N ALA A 35 25.75 26.96 -17.15
CA ALA A 35 27.10 27.43 -17.24
C ALA A 35 27.70 27.01 -18.59
N GLU A 36 27.86 27.95 -19.50
CA GLU A 36 28.68 27.80 -20.68
C GLU A 36 30.15 27.64 -20.26
N THR A 37 30.65 26.44 -20.36
CA THR A 37 32.10 26.19 -20.33
C THR A 37 32.50 25.60 -21.66
N SER A 38 33.13 26.42 -22.48
CA SER A 38 33.81 26.07 -23.71
C SER A 38 35.00 25.14 -23.38
N GLY A 39 34.97 23.93 -23.86
CA GLY A 39 36.15 23.06 -23.79
C GLY A 39 35.78 21.58 -24.00
N ASP A 40 36.24 21.07 -25.12
CA ASP A 40 36.39 19.68 -25.48
C ASP A 40 35.15 18.91 -26.04
N MET A 41 35.00 19.09 -27.34
CA MET A 41 33.87 18.57 -28.16
C MET A 41 33.79 17.06 -28.27
N ASN A 42 34.78 16.29 -27.82
CA ASN A 42 34.83 14.85 -27.94
C ASN A 42 34.42 14.09 -26.63
N ARG A 43 34.34 14.84 -25.52
CA ARG A 43 33.89 14.25 -24.22
C ARG A 43 32.38 14.36 -23.98
N GLN A 44 31.77 15.32 -24.68
CA GLN A 44 30.34 15.62 -24.46
C GLN A 44 29.39 14.58 -25.08
N GLU A 45 29.79 13.92 -26.19
CA GLU A 45 28.99 12.84 -26.78
C GLU A 45 28.94 11.58 -25.91
N ASP A 46 30.02 11.26 -25.20
CA ASP A 46 30.04 10.10 -24.29
C ASP A 46 29.21 10.32 -23.02
N TYR A 47 29.22 11.52 -22.45
CA TYR A 47 28.39 11.86 -21.28
C TYR A 47 26.90 11.93 -21.64
N ALA A 48 26.56 12.45 -22.81
CA ALA A 48 25.18 12.48 -23.30
C ALA A 48 24.63 11.06 -23.55
N LYS A 49 25.45 10.15 -24.12
CA LYS A 49 25.09 8.75 -24.30
C LYS A 49 24.90 8.00 -22.97
N VAL A 50 25.81 8.22 -22.01
CA VAL A 50 25.70 7.60 -20.67
C VAL A 50 24.49 8.14 -19.91
N ALA A 51 24.20 9.43 -19.99
CA ALA A 51 23.02 10.02 -19.38
C ALA A 51 21.71 9.52 -20.02
N LEU A 52 21.65 9.37 -21.34
CA LEU A 52 20.49 8.81 -22.05
C LEU A 52 20.27 7.33 -21.71
N ILE A 53 21.34 6.53 -21.63
CA ILE A 53 21.24 5.10 -21.26
C ILE A 53 20.78 4.98 -19.80
N SER A 54 21.34 5.75 -18.87
CA SER A 54 20.92 5.71 -17.46
C SER A 54 19.48 6.19 -17.24
N THR A 55 18.99 7.12 -18.06
CA THR A 55 17.60 7.57 -17.99
C THR A 55 16.64 6.50 -18.54
N GLN A 56 16.99 5.84 -19.64
CA GLN A 56 16.20 4.74 -20.19
C GLN A 56 16.19 3.51 -19.29
N GLU A 57 17.32 3.16 -18.69
CA GLU A 57 17.39 2.05 -17.71
C GLU A 57 16.54 2.35 -16.48
N ASN A 58 16.58 3.55 -15.93
CA ASN A 58 15.74 3.97 -14.83
C ASN A 58 14.24 3.95 -15.19
N GLU A 59 13.85 4.46 -16.36
CA GLU A 59 12.45 4.44 -16.81
C GLU A 59 11.93 3.01 -16.96
N MET A 60 12.71 2.10 -17.53
CA MET A 60 12.34 0.66 -17.67
C MET A 60 12.24 -0.03 -16.30
N GLU A 61 13.13 0.26 -15.35
CA GLU A 61 13.09 -0.30 -14.00
C GLU A 61 11.86 0.19 -13.22
N TYR A 62 11.51 1.48 -13.36
CA TYR A 62 10.28 2.03 -12.78
C TYR A 62 9.02 1.40 -13.38
N GLU A 63 8.97 1.20 -14.69
CA GLU A 63 7.83 0.59 -15.36
C GLU A 63 7.66 -0.88 -14.97
N GLU A 64 8.76 -1.66 -14.93
CA GLU A 64 8.73 -3.06 -14.49
C GLU A 64 8.28 -3.18 -13.02
N THR A 65 8.77 -2.30 -12.15
CA THR A 65 8.39 -2.28 -10.73
C THR A 65 6.90 -1.93 -10.56
N ALA A 66 6.39 -0.95 -11.29
CA ALA A 66 4.99 -0.57 -11.26
C ALA A 66 4.06 -1.68 -11.79
N ILE A 67 4.47 -2.37 -12.86
CA ILE A 67 3.73 -3.53 -13.40
C ILE A 67 3.70 -4.66 -12.38
N ARG A 68 4.84 -5.00 -11.76
CA ARG A 68 4.94 -6.05 -10.74
C ARG A 68 4.07 -5.73 -9.53
N GLN A 69 4.09 -4.49 -9.06
CA GLN A 69 3.22 -4.05 -7.96
C GLN A 69 1.74 -4.20 -8.33
N SER A 70 1.34 -3.76 -9.51
CA SER A 70 -0.05 -3.90 -9.99
C SER A 70 -0.49 -5.37 -10.07
N ILE A 71 0.37 -6.28 -10.51
CA ILE A 71 0.08 -7.72 -10.54
C ILE A 71 -0.13 -8.26 -9.12
N MET A 72 0.73 -7.89 -8.17
CA MET A 72 0.60 -8.29 -6.77
C MET A 72 -0.67 -7.74 -6.12
N GLU A 73 -1.01 -6.47 -6.36
CA GLU A 73 -2.25 -5.86 -5.87
C GLU A 73 -3.49 -6.56 -6.42
N ASN A 74 -3.52 -6.89 -7.70
CA ASN A 74 -4.61 -7.65 -8.33
C ASN A 74 -4.73 -9.04 -7.71
N ARG A 75 -3.61 -9.73 -7.47
CA ARG A 75 -3.62 -11.05 -6.85
C ARG A 75 -4.13 -11.02 -5.41
N ILE A 76 -3.73 -10.03 -4.64
CA ILE A 76 -4.26 -9.83 -3.27
C ILE A 76 -5.75 -9.50 -3.31
N ALA A 77 -6.21 -8.71 -4.28
CA ALA A 77 -7.63 -8.40 -4.45
C ALA A 77 -8.46 -9.67 -4.76
N GLU A 78 -7.96 -10.56 -5.62
CA GLU A 78 -8.59 -11.86 -5.89
C GLU A 78 -8.69 -12.71 -4.62
N LEU A 79 -7.57 -12.89 -3.90
CA LEU A 79 -7.53 -13.68 -2.66
C LEU A 79 -8.43 -13.10 -1.57
N ARG A 80 -8.52 -11.76 -1.50
CA ARG A 80 -9.45 -11.08 -0.57
C ARG A 80 -10.90 -11.40 -0.93
N MET A 81 -11.24 -11.37 -2.20
CA MET A 81 -12.59 -11.73 -2.66
C MET A 81 -12.90 -13.21 -2.39
N GLU A 82 -11.94 -14.13 -2.57
CA GLU A 82 -12.09 -15.55 -2.23
C GLU A 82 -12.34 -15.75 -0.71
N ARG A 83 -11.56 -15.05 0.13
CA ARG A 83 -11.74 -15.05 1.59
C ARG A 83 -13.12 -14.53 1.97
N ASP A 84 -13.55 -13.40 1.43
CA ASP A 84 -14.84 -12.82 1.76
C ASP A 84 -16.01 -13.70 1.30
N ASN A 85 -15.88 -14.40 0.18
CA ASN A 85 -16.85 -15.40 -0.26
C ASN A 85 -16.89 -16.60 0.70
N ALA A 86 -15.74 -17.08 1.18
CA ALA A 86 -15.67 -18.14 2.16
C ALA A 86 -16.35 -17.73 3.48
N TRP A 87 -16.15 -16.50 3.96
CA TRP A 87 -16.86 -15.95 5.12
C TRP A 87 -18.37 -15.93 4.92
N GLN A 88 -18.87 -15.50 3.75
CA GLN A 88 -20.29 -15.51 3.45
C GLN A 88 -20.88 -16.93 3.49
N GLN A 89 -20.18 -17.92 2.93
CA GLN A 89 -20.62 -19.32 2.98
C GLN A 89 -20.68 -19.84 4.42
N LEU A 90 -19.67 -19.51 5.24
CA LEU A 90 -19.68 -19.88 6.67
C LEU A 90 -20.85 -19.24 7.41
N TYR A 91 -21.15 -17.97 7.20
CA TYR A 91 -22.32 -17.30 7.78
C TYR A 91 -23.64 -17.96 7.36
N HIS A 92 -23.77 -18.39 6.11
CA HIS A 92 -24.95 -19.14 5.65
C HIS A 92 -25.09 -20.49 6.35
N THR A 93 -23.97 -21.19 6.55
CA THR A 93 -23.97 -22.49 7.26
C THR A 93 -24.35 -22.29 8.74
N VAL A 94 -23.75 -21.31 9.40
CA VAL A 94 -24.04 -20.99 10.81
C VAL A 94 -25.49 -20.53 11.00
N ALA A 95 -26.09 -19.90 9.98
CA ALA A 95 -27.50 -19.50 10.05
C ALA A 95 -28.47 -20.67 10.27
N GLN A 96 -28.04 -21.90 9.94
CA GLN A 96 -28.83 -23.13 10.09
C GLN A 96 -28.65 -23.82 11.43
N LEU A 97 -27.70 -23.37 12.27
CA LEU A 97 -27.43 -23.95 13.59
C LEU A 97 -28.52 -23.57 14.61
N GLU A 98 -28.61 -24.34 15.72
CA GLU A 98 -29.44 -23.99 16.86
C GLU A 98 -28.98 -22.69 17.52
N PHE A 99 -29.89 -21.99 18.21
CA PHE A 99 -29.66 -20.60 18.65
C PHE A 99 -28.41 -20.42 19.54
N ALA A 100 -28.18 -21.32 20.49
CA ALA A 100 -27.05 -21.19 21.42
C ALA A 100 -25.71 -21.43 20.71
N GLU A 101 -25.62 -22.46 19.89
CA GLU A 101 -24.43 -22.82 19.12
C GLU A 101 -24.12 -21.72 18.04
N LYS A 102 -25.17 -21.25 17.40
CA LYS A 102 -25.07 -20.12 16.44
C LYS A 102 -24.44 -18.89 17.05
N GLN A 103 -24.87 -18.49 18.24
CA GLN A 103 -24.35 -17.27 18.87
C GLN A 103 -22.86 -17.38 19.18
N GLN A 104 -22.41 -18.49 19.73
CA GLN A 104 -21.01 -18.74 20.04
C GLN A 104 -20.15 -18.77 18.78
N THR A 105 -20.60 -19.47 17.74
CA THR A 105 -19.87 -19.58 16.47
C THR A 105 -19.77 -18.25 15.76
N LEU A 106 -20.83 -17.43 15.73
CA LEU A 106 -20.80 -16.10 15.15
C LEU A 106 -19.81 -15.17 15.88
N GLN A 107 -19.74 -15.26 17.20
CA GLN A 107 -18.78 -14.47 17.97
C GLN A 107 -17.34 -14.86 17.61
N GLN A 108 -17.02 -16.15 17.56
CA GLN A 108 -15.69 -16.64 17.18
C GLN A 108 -15.28 -16.15 15.77
N TYR A 109 -16.19 -16.22 14.80
CA TYR A 109 -15.91 -15.75 13.45
C TYR A 109 -15.73 -14.24 13.37
N ALA A 110 -16.52 -13.46 14.12
CA ALA A 110 -16.36 -12.01 14.20
C ALA A 110 -15.00 -11.61 14.81
N GLU A 111 -14.52 -12.36 15.81
CA GLU A 111 -13.20 -12.16 16.41
C GLU A 111 -12.08 -12.46 15.43
N LEU A 112 -12.16 -13.56 14.64
CA LEU A 112 -11.18 -13.87 13.59
C LEU A 112 -11.14 -12.78 12.52
N GLN A 113 -12.29 -12.35 12.00
CA GLN A 113 -12.35 -11.27 11.00
C GLN A 113 -11.78 -9.94 11.52
N TYR A 114 -12.07 -9.62 12.78
CA TYR A 114 -11.49 -8.44 13.41
C TYR A 114 -9.96 -8.53 13.50
N CYS A 115 -9.41 -9.69 13.86
CA CYS A 115 -7.97 -9.92 13.90
C CYS A 115 -7.33 -9.85 12.51
N GLU A 116 -7.97 -10.40 11.45
CA GLU A 116 -7.51 -10.26 10.07
C GLU A 116 -7.38 -8.79 9.67
N GLN A 117 -8.44 -8.01 9.85
CA GLN A 117 -8.44 -6.58 9.51
C GLN A 117 -7.41 -5.80 10.32
N LYS A 118 -7.26 -6.10 11.61
CA LYS A 118 -6.26 -5.48 12.47
C LYS A 118 -4.83 -5.76 12.00
N LEU A 119 -4.52 -7.02 11.62
CA LEU A 119 -3.21 -7.38 11.08
C LEU A 119 -2.92 -6.66 9.75
N GLU A 120 -3.88 -6.66 8.82
CA GLU A 120 -3.73 -5.94 7.55
C GLU A 120 -3.50 -4.43 7.75
N LEU A 121 -4.22 -3.81 8.69
CA LEU A 121 -4.01 -2.40 9.05
C LEU A 121 -2.62 -2.15 9.63
N LEU A 122 -2.13 -3.03 10.51
CA LEU A 122 -0.80 -2.91 11.11
C LEU A 122 0.30 -3.10 10.06
N LEU A 123 0.13 -4.01 9.11
CA LEU A 123 1.06 -4.20 8.00
C LEU A 123 1.09 -2.96 7.09
N SER A 124 -0.08 -2.45 6.73
CA SER A 124 -0.18 -1.22 5.93
C SER A 124 0.46 -0.03 6.64
N ALA A 125 0.27 0.13 7.96
CA ALA A 125 0.89 1.17 8.75
C ALA A 125 2.43 1.08 8.80
N LYS A 126 2.98 -0.12 8.58
CA LYS A 126 4.43 -0.36 8.46
C LYS A 126 4.94 -0.23 7.01
N GLY A 127 4.09 0.09 6.05
CA GLY A 127 4.43 0.17 4.64
C GLY A 127 4.51 -1.18 3.93
N ILE A 128 4.05 -2.26 4.56
CA ILE A 128 4.02 -3.61 3.99
C ILE A 128 2.73 -3.78 3.21
N VAL A 129 2.79 -3.46 1.93
CA VAL A 129 1.66 -3.52 1.01
C VAL A 129 2.16 -4.05 -0.35
N PRO A 130 1.34 -4.87 -1.05
CA PRO A 130 0.07 -5.42 -0.65
C PRO A 130 0.22 -6.58 0.35
N ALA A 131 -0.70 -6.72 1.28
CA ALA A 131 -0.70 -7.81 2.26
C ALA A 131 -2.12 -8.32 2.53
N LEU A 132 -2.23 -9.59 2.93
CA LEU A 132 -3.49 -10.24 3.29
C LEU A 132 -3.28 -11.18 4.47
N ALA A 133 -4.16 -11.09 5.47
CA ALA A 133 -4.25 -12.05 6.56
C ALA A 133 -5.46 -12.95 6.37
N ILE A 134 -5.27 -14.25 6.54
CA ILE A 134 -6.34 -15.27 6.53
C ILE A 134 -6.20 -16.09 7.79
N LEU A 135 -7.11 -15.91 8.73
CA LEU A 135 -7.09 -16.56 10.01
C LEU A 135 -8.16 -17.68 10.08
N GLY A 136 -7.73 -18.87 10.46
CA GLY A 136 -8.59 -20.01 10.75
C GLY A 136 -8.55 -20.38 12.22
N GLN A 137 -9.27 -21.43 12.63
CA GLN A 137 -9.24 -21.88 14.03
C GLN A 137 -7.90 -22.49 14.43
N GLU A 138 -7.16 -23.09 13.49
CA GLU A 138 -5.95 -23.84 13.76
C GLU A 138 -4.68 -23.16 13.20
N GLN A 139 -4.80 -22.22 12.27
CA GLN A 139 -3.67 -21.61 11.62
C GLN A 139 -3.92 -20.18 11.18
N ALA A 140 -2.85 -19.39 11.15
CA ALA A 140 -2.80 -18.03 10.65
C ALA A 140 -1.91 -17.96 9.40
N ASN A 141 -2.48 -17.60 8.26
CA ASN A 141 -1.74 -17.39 7.02
C ASN A 141 -1.57 -15.89 6.77
N LEU A 142 -0.33 -15.44 6.65
CA LEU A 142 0.01 -14.06 6.30
C LEU A 142 0.68 -14.04 4.93
N ILE A 143 0.02 -13.44 3.95
CA ILE A 143 0.47 -13.35 2.57
C ILE A 143 1.07 -11.98 2.36
N VAL A 144 2.37 -11.92 2.01
CA VAL A 144 3.13 -10.68 1.81
C VAL A 144 4.07 -10.80 0.61
N PRO A 145 4.54 -9.69 0.00
CA PRO A 145 5.53 -9.74 -1.06
C PRO A 145 6.78 -10.53 -0.66
N ALA A 146 7.34 -11.29 -1.60
CA ALA A 146 8.43 -12.24 -1.32
C ALA A 146 9.73 -11.55 -0.88
N ASP A 147 10.01 -10.37 -1.41
CA ASP A 147 11.15 -9.52 -1.04
C ASP A 147 11.03 -9.00 0.40
N ILE A 148 9.86 -8.54 0.79
CA ILE A 148 9.56 -8.10 2.16
C ILE A 148 9.66 -9.28 3.12
N LEU A 149 9.13 -10.44 2.74
CA LEU A 149 9.20 -11.64 3.56
C LEU A 149 10.65 -12.03 3.89
N GLN A 150 11.57 -11.96 2.93
CA GLN A 150 12.99 -12.26 3.16
C GLN A 150 13.68 -11.27 4.11
N GLN A 151 13.31 -9.99 4.05
CA GLN A 151 13.94 -8.93 4.84
C GLN A 151 13.35 -8.78 6.24
N GLU A 152 12.06 -9.04 6.39
CA GLU A 152 11.29 -8.69 7.58
C GLU A 152 10.65 -9.93 8.27
N TYR A 153 11.11 -11.15 7.92
CA TYR A 153 10.50 -12.41 8.39
C TYR A 153 10.23 -12.43 9.90
N GLU A 154 11.27 -12.15 10.70
CA GLU A 154 11.17 -12.19 12.17
C GLU A 154 10.18 -11.15 12.71
N LYS A 155 10.13 -9.95 12.09
CA LYS A 155 9.23 -8.88 12.51
C LYS A 155 7.78 -9.16 12.12
N LEU A 156 7.56 -9.79 10.96
CA LEU A 156 6.24 -10.23 10.53
C LEU A 156 5.70 -11.31 11.45
N TYR A 157 6.55 -12.26 11.79
CA TYR A 157 6.23 -13.36 12.68
C TYR A 157 5.87 -12.86 14.09
N ASP A 158 6.73 -12.02 14.69
CA ASP A 158 6.47 -11.37 15.97
C ASP A 158 5.19 -10.51 15.96
N LEU A 159 4.87 -9.87 14.83
CA LEU A 159 3.65 -9.09 14.68
C LEU A 159 2.40 -9.98 14.81
N VAL A 160 2.39 -11.15 14.19
CA VAL A 160 1.26 -12.10 14.31
C VAL A 160 1.16 -12.61 15.73
N LEU A 161 2.25 -13.09 16.32
CA LEU A 161 2.30 -13.60 17.69
C LEU A 161 1.75 -12.60 18.73
N ARG A 162 2.12 -11.32 18.60
CA ARG A 162 1.67 -10.30 19.57
C ARG A 162 0.24 -9.85 19.40
N ASN A 163 -0.37 -10.10 18.25
CA ASN A 163 -1.70 -9.58 17.94
C ASN A 163 -2.77 -10.67 17.82
N THR A 164 -2.38 -11.92 17.97
CA THR A 164 -3.26 -13.08 17.90
C THR A 164 -2.94 -14.07 19.03
N GLU A 165 -3.75 -15.08 19.19
CA GLU A 165 -3.57 -16.16 20.19
C GLU A 165 -2.88 -17.40 19.59
N TYR A 166 -2.35 -17.33 18.35
CA TYR A 166 -1.68 -18.46 17.70
C TYR A 166 -0.29 -18.71 18.26
N ASP A 167 0.04 -19.99 18.32
CA ASP A 167 1.39 -20.45 18.62
C ASP A 167 2.30 -20.37 17.40
N GLU A 168 3.61 -20.46 17.63
CA GLU A 168 4.64 -20.41 16.59
C GLU A 168 4.43 -21.43 15.47
N THR A 169 3.92 -22.61 15.78
CA THR A 169 3.69 -23.68 14.81
C THR A 169 2.44 -23.48 13.95
N GLN A 170 1.58 -22.55 14.33
CA GLN A 170 0.32 -22.26 13.65
C GLN A 170 0.44 -21.08 12.66
N ILE A 171 1.56 -20.38 12.67
CA ILE A 171 1.77 -19.21 11.79
C ILE A 171 2.48 -19.63 10.51
N ILE A 172 1.87 -19.32 9.37
CA ILE A 172 2.41 -19.59 8.04
C ILE A 172 2.58 -18.28 7.30
N LEU A 173 3.83 -17.92 6.97
CA LEU A 173 4.14 -16.78 6.13
C LEU A 173 4.24 -17.23 4.67
N VAL A 174 3.40 -16.67 3.80
CA VAL A 174 3.27 -17.08 2.40
C VAL A 174 3.82 -15.98 1.49
N PRO A 175 4.86 -16.27 0.69
CA PRO A 175 5.38 -15.29 -0.27
C PRO A 175 4.41 -15.10 -1.44
N LEU A 176 4.04 -13.85 -1.70
CA LEU A 176 3.34 -13.43 -2.90
C LEU A 176 4.38 -13.28 -4.02
N LYS A 177 4.19 -14.02 -5.09
CA LYS A 177 5.07 -14.02 -6.28
C LYS A 177 4.39 -13.36 -7.46
#